data_c60c84d6e35079cb47f67f882336db19
#
_entry.id   c60c84d6e35079cb47f67f882336db19
#
_cell.length_a   1.000
_cell.length_b   1.000
_cell.length_c   1.000
_cell.angle_alpha   90.00
_cell.angle_beta   90.00
_cell.angle_gamma   90.00
#
_symmetry.space_group_name_H-M   'P 1'
#
loop_
_entity.id
_entity.type
_entity.pdbx_description
1 polymer ?
#
loop_
_entity_poly.entity_id
_entity_poly.type
_entity_poly.pdbx_seq_one_letter_code
_entity_poly.pdbx_strand_id
1 'polypeptide(L)'
;MIDTSAFQGKKAAFFTLGCKLNFSETSTFGRLLSEMGVSTADEGEVADICIINTCSVTEVADHKCRQAIHRMVRNHPGAFVVVTGCYAQLKPETVSQIEGVDLVLGANEKANLIQFLSEAWGGVKNGEALHRYHTQKTKDIKTFAPSCSRGNRTRYFLKVQDGCNYFCTYCTIPYARGFSRNPSIASLVEQAEQAAAEGGKEIVLTGVNIGDFGETTNERFVDLVKALDKVEGIKRYRISSIEPDLLDDELIEYCAQSRAFMPHFHIPLQSGSDKVLRLMHRRYDTALFAHKINLIKKVMPDAFIGVDVMVGTRGEKPELFEETYNFLQSLDVTQLHVFPYSERPGTMALKIPYVVSDGDKKQRSKRLLDMSDNKTHAFYERFIGNEAEVLFEKAARGRAMHGFTKNYIRVELPPSPDNDRLDNQLVKVKLGDFNHDKTALKALL
;
A
#
# COMPACT_ATOMS: atom_id res chain seq x y z
N MET A 1 -30.14 17.37 -2.36
CA MET A 1 -29.98 15.97 -1.91
C MET A 1 -29.81 15.13 -3.16
N ILE A 2 -28.82 14.23 -3.15
CA ILE A 2 -28.63 13.27 -4.25
C ILE A 2 -29.74 12.24 -4.14
N ASP A 3 -30.48 11.98 -5.22
CA ASP A 3 -31.47 10.91 -5.24
C ASP A 3 -30.74 9.55 -5.30
N THR A 4 -30.81 8.81 -4.21
CA THR A 4 -30.18 7.50 -4.06
C THR A 4 -31.16 6.34 -4.24
N SER A 5 -32.43 6.63 -4.52
CA SER A 5 -33.48 5.60 -4.63
C SER A 5 -33.20 4.56 -5.72
N ALA A 6 -32.56 4.98 -6.82
CA ALA A 6 -32.18 4.13 -7.93
C ALA A 6 -31.12 3.04 -7.60
N PHE A 7 -30.46 3.18 -6.45
CA PHE A 7 -29.39 2.26 -6.01
C PHE A 7 -29.87 1.21 -5.00
N GLN A 8 -31.07 1.37 -4.44
CA GLN A 8 -31.62 0.45 -3.45
C GLN A 8 -31.73 -0.97 -4.00
N GLY A 9 -31.14 -1.94 -3.26
CA GLY A 9 -31.14 -3.35 -3.64
C GLY A 9 -30.17 -3.73 -4.77
N LYS A 10 -29.38 -2.77 -5.26
CA LYS A 10 -28.32 -3.03 -6.25
C LYS A 10 -27.12 -3.73 -5.64
N LYS A 11 -26.30 -4.37 -6.49
CA LYS A 11 -25.08 -5.08 -6.09
C LYS A 11 -23.85 -4.47 -6.74
N ALA A 12 -22.79 -4.33 -5.95
CA ALA A 12 -21.51 -3.79 -6.42
C ALA A 12 -20.38 -4.83 -6.34
N ALA A 13 -19.56 -4.89 -7.36
CA ALA A 13 -18.31 -5.64 -7.38
C ALA A 13 -17.11 -4.68 -7.40
N PHE A 14 -16.08 -5.03 -6.63
CA PHE A 14 -14.89 -4.19 -6.48
C PHE A 14 -13.64 -4.94 -6.95
N PHE A 15 -12.79 -4.24 -7.67
CA PHE A 15 -11.48 -4.75 -8.03
C PHE A 15 -10.40 -3.70 -7.78
N THR A 16 -9.38 -4.05 -6.98
CA THR A 16 -8.32 -3.12 -6.61
C THR A 16 -6.97 -3.63 -7.05
N LEU A 17 -6.26 -2.80 -7.81
CA LEU A 17 -4.86 -2.98 -8.17
C LEU A 17 -3.98 -1.97 -7.46
N GLY A 18 -2.78 -2.37 -7.08
CA GLY A 18 -1.75 -1.48 -6.57
C GLY A 18 -1.51 -1.57 -5.08
N CYS A 19 -1.50 -0.43 -4.39
CA CYS A 19 -0.99 -0.29 -3.03
C CYS A 19 -2.08 -0.34 -1.95
N LYS A 20 -1.66 -0.37 -0.68
CA LYS A 20 -2.53 -0.29 0.50
C LYS A 20 -3.46 0.91 0.47
N LEU A 21 -2.98 2.03 -0.11
CA LEU A 21 -3.76 3.25 -0.28
C LEU A 21 -4.96 3.06 -1.20
N ASN A 22 -4.77 2.45 -2.39
CA ASN A 22 -5.88 2.11 -3.28
C ASN A 22 -6.88 1.18 -2.60
N PHE A 23 -6.39 0.23 -1.81
CA PHE A 23 -7.24 -0.68 -1.07
C PHE A 23 -8.10 0.05 -0.02
N SER A 24 -7.51 0.96 0.76
CA SER A 24 -8.22 1.79 1.72
C SER A 24 -9.32 2.63 1.03
N GLU A 25 -9.00 3.23 -0.13
CA GLU A 25 -9.95 4.01 -0.92
C GLU A 25 -11.13 3.15 -1.42
N THR A 26 -10.85 1.96 -1.96
CA THR A 26 -11.90 1.04 -2.44
C THR A 26 -12.82 0.57 -1.30
N SER A 27 -12.27 0.29 -0.13
CA SER A 27 -13.06 -0.06 1.05
C SER A 27 -14.01 1.07 1.44
N THR A 28 -13.55 2.33 1.33
CA THR A 28 -14.41 3.51 1.57
C THR A 28 -15.54 3.61 0.52
N PHE A 29 -15.26 3.31 -0.74
CA PHE A 29 -16.31 3.27 -1.78
C PHE A 29 -17.38 2.23 -1.46
N GLY A 30 -16.96 1.04 -1.01
CA GLY A 30 -17.89 -0.02 -0.59
C GLY A 30 -18.81 0.43 0.53
N ARG A 31 -18.26 1.14 1.54
CA ARG A 31 -19.04 1.69 2.64
C ARG A 31 -20.05 2.76 2.16
N LEU A 32 -19.59 3.71 1.36
CA LEU A 32 -20.47 4.75 0.81
C LEU A 32 -21.63 4.18 -0.01
N LEU A 33 -21.37 3.14 -0.81
CA LEU A 33 -22.41 2.44 -1.57
C LEU A 33 -23.36 1.67 -0.64
N SER A 34 -22.84 1.04 0.41
CA SER A 34 -23.66 0.34 1.41
C SER A 34 -24.61 1.28 2.13
N GLU A 35 -24.17 2.51 2.45
CA GLU A 35 -25.03 3.57 3.02
C GLU A 35 -26.18 3.98 2.08
N MET A 36 -26.03 3.72 0.77
CA MET A 36 -27.07 3.94 -0.24
C MET A 36 -27.94 2.70 -0.49
N GLY A 37 -27.76 1.61 0.26
CA GLY A 37 -28.50 0.36 0.08
C GLY A 37 -27.97 -0.57 -1.01
N VAL A 38 -26.72 -0.35 -1.45
CA VAL A 38 -26.01 -1.25 -2.39
C VAL A 38 -25.26 -2.30 -1.59
N SER A 39 -25.50 -3.58 -1.87
CA SER A 39 -24.76 -4.69 -1.26
C SER A 39 -23.53 -5.08 -2.10
N THR A 40 -22.55 -5.72 -1.47
CA THR A 40 -21.43 -6.33 -2.23
C THR A 40 -21.92 -7.63 -2.88
N ALA A 41 -21.62 -7.82 -4.17
CA ALA A 41 -21.91 -9.06 -4.86
C ALA A 41 -21.05 -10.20 -4.31
N ASP A 42 -21.64 -11.37 -4.14
CA ASP A 42 -20.95 -12.60 -3.75
C ASP A 42 -20.08 -13.15 -4.90
N GLU A 43 -19.17 -14.07 -4.57
CA GLU A 43 -18.31 -14.71 -5.58
C GLU A 43 -19.16 -15.47 -6.62
N GLY A 44 -18.98 -15.12 -7.89
CA GLY A 44 -19.75 -15.70 -9.02
C GLY A 44 -21.07 -15.01 -9.30
N GLU A 45 -21.48 -14.04 -8.51
CA GLU A 45 -22.70 -13.28 -8.73
C GLU A 45 -22.46 -12.09 -9.68
N VAL A 46 -23.46 -11.79 -10.52
CA VAL A 46 -23.39 -10.62 -11.41
C VAL A 46 -23.76 -9.36 -10.64
N ALA A 47 -22.87 -8.37 -10.68
CA ALA A 47 -23.09 -7.06 -10.07
C ALA A 47 -23.79 -6.09 -11.03
N ASP A 48 -24.50 -5.11 -10.48
CA ASP A 48 -25.07 -3.97 -11.22
C ASP A 48 -24.04 -2.84 -11.40
N ILE A 49 -23.07 -2.73 -10.47
CA ILE A 49 -22.03 -1.70 -10.46
C ILE A 49 -20.67 -2.37 -10.29
N CYS A 50 -19.70 -2.00 -11.13
CA CYS A 50 -18.32 -2.43 -11.00
C CYS A 50 -17.41 -1.23 -10.71
N ILE A 51 -16.64 -1.27 -9.62
CA ILE A 51 -15.65 -0.23 -9.31
C ILE A 51 -14.26 -0.81 -9.37
N ILE A 52 -13.44 -0.27 -10.28
CA ILE A 52 -12.06 -0.73 -10.52
C ILE A 52 -11.08 0.38 -10.14
N ASN A 53 -10.34 0.17 -9.05
CA ASN A 53 -9.30 1.10 -8.60
C ASN A 53 -7.94 0.66 -9.14
N THR A 54 -7.32 1.51 -9.95
CA THR A 54 -6.20 1.18 -10.83
C THR A 54 -4.86 1.73 -10.33
N CYS A 55 -3.77 1.08 -10.76
CA CYS A 55 -2.39 1.46 -10.49
C CYS A 55 -1.65 1.77 -11.79
N SER A 56 -0.61 2.63 -11.76
CA SER A 56 0.18 3.00 -12.93
C SER A 56 1.67 3.24 -12.61
N VAL A 57 2.20 2.52 -11.60
CA VAL A 57 3.61 2.68 -11.21
C VAL A 57 4.58 2.00 -12.19
N THR A 58 4.11 1.01 -12.96
CA THR A 58 4.88 0.31 -13.99
C THR A 58 4.02 0.05 -15.23
N GLU A 59 4.65 -0.22 -16.39
CA GLU A 59 3.94 -0.61 -17.60
C GLU A 59 3.18 -1.93 -17.42
N VAL A 60 3.78 -2.86 -16.70
CA VAL A 60 3.13 -4.13 -16.33
C VAL A 60 1.85 -3.87 -15.50
N ALA A 61 1.86 -2.87 -14.62
CA ALA A 61 0.67 -2.49 -13.86
C ALA A 61 -0.42 -1.94 -14.79
N ASP A 62 -0.08 -1.09 -15.77
CA ASP A 62 -1.04 -0.58 -16.77
C ASP A 62 -1.67 -1.74 -17.57
N HIS A 63 -0.86 -2.72 -17.99
CA HIS A 63 -1.35 -3.91 -18.71
C HIS A 63 -2.31 -4.75 -17.83
N LYS A 64 -1.94 -4.99 -16.58
CA LYS A 64 -2.80 -5.71 -15.62
C LYS A 64 -4.10 -4.94 -15.35
N CYS A 65 -4.08 -3.61 -15.33
CA CYS A 65 -5.28 -2.80 -15.21
C CYS A 65 -6.24 -3.02 -16.38
N ARG A 66 -5.74 -2.98 -17.63
CA ARG A 66 -6.59 -3.26 -18.80
C ARG A 66 -7.18 -4.66 -18.78
N GLN A 67 -6.38 -5.68 -18.44
CA GLN A 67 -6.87 -7.04 -18.29
C GLN A 67 -7.97 -7.16 -17.22
N ALA A 68 -7.79 -6.46 -16.09
CA ALA A 68 -8.77 -6.47 -15.02
C ALA A 68 -10.09 -5.79 -15.45
N ILE A 69 -10.01 -4.67 -16.15
CA ILE A 69 -11.20 -3.97 -16.67
C ILE A 69 -11.96 -4.91 -17.61
N HIS A 70 -11.32 -5.49 -18.62
CA HIS A 70 -11.97 -6.43 -19.54
C HIS A 70 -12.57 -7.65 -18.82
N ARG A 71 -11.90 -8.16 -17.79
CA ARG A 71 -12.41 -9.27 -16.98
C ARG A 71 -13.67 -8.87 -16.21
N MET A 72 -13.68 -7.70 -15.58
CA MET A 72 -14.83 -7.21 -14.83
C MET A 72 -16.05 -6.97 -15.77
N VAL A 73 -15.83 -6.32 -16.91
CA VAL A 73 -16.89 -6.14 -17.92
C VAL A 73 -17.48 -7.47 -18.37
N ARG A 74 -16.64 -8.46 -18.64
CA ARG A 74 -17.10 -9.79 -19.09
C ARG A 74 -17.83 -10.58 -18.00
N ASN A 75 -17.36 -10.48 -16.75
CA ASN A 75 -17.95 -11.25 -15.64
C ASN A 75 -19.27 -10.62 -15.14
N HIS A 76 -19.48 -9.33 -15.39
CA HIS A 76 -20.68 -8.60 -14.96
C HIS A 76 -21.35 -7.92 -16.19
N PRO A 77 -21.95 -8.70 -17.09
CA PRO A 77 -22.57 -8.15 -18.29
C PRO A 77 -23.71 -7.19 -17.92
N GLY A 78 -23.71 -6.01 -18.51
CA GLY A 78 -24.71 -4.98 -18.22
C GLY A 78 -24.45 -4.14 -16.96
N ALA A 79 -23.40 -4.42 -16.18
CA ALA A 79 -23.02 -3.59 -15.04
C ALA A 79 -22.57 -2.19 -15.50
N PHE A 80 -22.79 -1.19 -14.65
CA PHE A 80 -22.22 0.14 -14.79
C PHE A 80 -20.77 0.12 -14.29
N VAL A 81 -19.80 0.37 -15.17
CA VAL A 81 -18.38 0.20 -14.88
C VAL A 81 -17.70 1.52 -14.65
N VAL A 82 -17.23 1.72 -13.42
CA VAL A 82 -16.45 2.88 -12.98
C VAL A 82 -14.98 2.50 -12.83
N VAL A 83 -14.09 3.25 -13.49
CA VAL A 83 -12.63 3.07 -13.36
C VAL A 83 -12.04 4.31 -12.70
N THR A 84 -11.25 4.11 -11.65
CA THR A 84 -10.54 5.19 -10.93
C THR A 84 -9.09 4.81 -10.61
N GLY A 85 -8.36 5.69 -9.93
CA GLY A 85 -6.99 5.45 -9.49
C GLY A 85 -5.93 6.07 -10.40
N CYS A 86 -4.66 5.66 -10.19
CA CYS A 86 -3.52 6.30 -10.85
C CYS A 86 -3.52 6.14 -12.38
N TYR A 87 -3.92 4.98 -12.90
CA TYR A 87 -4.00 4.77 -14.36
C TYR A 87 -5.11 5.60 -14.98
N ALA A 88 -6.28 5.66 -14.33
CA ALA A 88 -7.40 6.51 -14.75
C ALA A 88 -7.01 7.99 -14.79
N GLN A 89 -6.25 8.47 -13.79
CA GLN A 89 -5.78 9.85 -13.75
C GLN A 89 -4.76 10.20 -14.86
N LEU A 90 -3.82 9.28 -15.13
CA LEU A 90 -2.72 9.52 -16.07
C LEU A 90 -3.13 9.34 -17.54
N LYS A 91 -4.13 8.47 -17.80
CA LYS A 91 -4.58 8.13 -19.16
C LYS A 91 -6.11 8.05 -19.26
N PRO A 92 -6.84 9.12 -18.86
CA PRO A 92 -8.30 9.07 -18.75
C PRO A 92 -8.98 8.78 -20.09
N GLU A 93 -8.52 9.40 -21.17
CA GLU A 93 -9.04 9.18 -22.53
C GLU A 93 -8.87 7.72 -22.96
N THR A 94 -7.65 7.15 -22.78
CA THR A 94 -7.38 5.75 -23.14
C THR A 94 -8.29 4.79 -22.36
N VAL A 95 -8.51 5.08 -21.07
CA VAL A 95 -9.33 4.23 -20.20
C VAL A 95 -10.82 4.36 -20.56
N SER A 96 -11.29 5.57 -20.88
CA SER A 96 -12.69 5.79 -21.27
C SER A 96 -13.07 5.14 -22.60
N GLN A 97 -12.09 4.86 -23.45
CA GLN A 97 -12.29 4.17 -24.74
C GLN A 97 -12.29 2.64 -24.62
N ILE A 98 -12.01 2.09 -23.43
CA ILE A 98 -12.12 0.64 -23.23
C ILE A 98 -13.60 0.24 -23.27
N GLU A 99 -13.93 -0.70 -24.12
CA GLU A 99 -15.31 -1.20 -24.27
C GLU A 99 -15.88 -1.66 -22.94
N GLY A 100 -17.08 -1.19 -22.62
CA GLY A 100 -17.80 -1.48 -21.39
C GLY A 100 -17.44 -0.60 -20.20
N VAL A 101 -16.55 0.39 -20.35
CA VAL A 101 -16.29 1.41 -19.32
C VAL A 101 -17.29 2.56 -19.50
N ASP A 102 -18.07 2.86 -18.46
CA ASP A 102 -19.09 3.90 -18.47
C ASP A 102 -18.60 5.24 -17.89
N LEU A 103 -17.72 5.16 -16.87
CA LEU A 103 -17.24 6.34 -16.13
C LEU A 103 -15.79 6.20 -15.69
N VAL A 104 -15.00 7.25 -15.89
CA VAL A 104 -13.60 7.33 -15.42
C VAL A 104 -13.45 8.51 -14.48
N LEU A 105 -12.97 8.26 -13.26
CA LEU A 105 -12.77 9.27 -12.22
C LEU A 105 -11.30 9.39 -11.85
N GLY A 106 -10.79 10.62 -11.91
CA GLY A 106 -9.43 10.94 -11.50
C GLY A 106 -9.20 10.91 -10.00
N ALA A 107 -8.01 11.33 -9.59
CA ALA A 107 -7.57 11.25 -8.19
C ALA A 107 -8.35 12.18 -7.26
N ASN A 108 -8.86 13.31 -7.75
CA ASN A 108 -9.66 14.25 -6.98
C ASN A 108 -11.15 13.87 -7.02
N GLU A 109 -11.63 13.51 -8.20
CA GLU A 109 -13.05 13.26 -8.49
C GLU A 109 -13.57 12.03 -7.78
N LYS A 110 -12.72 11.03 -7.51
CA LYS A 110 -13.09 9.83 -6.74
C LYS A 110 -13.63 10.12 -5.33
N ALA A 111 -13.30 11.27 -4.75
CA ALA A 111 -13.89 11.71 -3.48
C ALA A 111 -15.42 11.94 -3.59
N ASN A 112 -15.87 12.29 -4.78
CA ASN A 112 -17.27 12.57 -5.09
C ASN A 112 -17.90 11.43 -5.93
N LEU A 113 -17.40 10.18 -5.74
CA LEU A 113 -17.86 9.00 -6.49
C LEU A 113 -19.39 8.92 -6.57
N ILE A 114 -20.07 9.10 -5.44
CA ILE A 114 -21.54 8.97 -5.36
C ILE A 114 -22.23 10.02 -6.22
N GLN A 115 -21.75 11.26 -6.19
CA GLN A 115 -22.31 12.32 -7.03
C GLN A 115 -22.18 11.97 -8.52
N PHE A 116 -20.97 11.66 -8.97
CA PHE A 116 -20.72 11.33 -10.38
C PHE A 116 -21.45 10.07 -10.83
N LEU A 117 -21.54 9.07 -9.95
CA LEU A 117 -22.29 7.86 -10.22
C LEU A 117 -23.79 8.17 -10.39
N SER A 118 -24.38 8.98 -9.50
CA SER A 118 -25.78 9.37 -9.58
C SER A 118 -26.11 10.19 -10.83
N GLU A 119 -25.24 11.12 -11.19
CA GLU A 119 -25.39 11.93 -12.41
C GLU A 119 -25.29 11.09 -13.69
N ALA A 120 -24.44 10.06 -13.69
CA ALA A 120 -24.21 9.20 -14.84
C ALA A 120 -25.24 8.05 -14.94
N TRP A 121 -25.80 7.58 -13.82
CA TRP A 121 -26.67 6.41 -13.75
C TRP A 121 -27.98 6.57 -14.54
N GLY A 122 -28.57 7.76 -14.54
CA GLY A 122 -29.80 8.09 -15.30
C GLY A 122 -29.59 8.32 -16.79
N GLY A 123 -28.34 8.40 -17.23
CA GLY A 123 -27.98 8.60 -18.65
C GLY A 123 -27.89 7.27 -19.37
N VAL A 124 -29.00 6.85 -19.85
CA VAL A 124 -29.36 5.71 -20.72
C VAL A 124 -28.22 4.97 -21.41
N LYS A 125 -28.18 3.66 -21.18
CA LYS A 125 -27.57 2.65 -22.07
C LYS A 125 -28.43 2.49 -23.34
N ASN A 126 -28.50 3.51 -24.19
CA ASN A 126 -29.10 3.42 -25.52
C ASN A 126 -28.06 3.04 -26.59
N GLY A 127 -27.16 2.08 -26.28
CA GLY A 127 -26.21 1.56 -27.29
C GLY A 127 -25.04 2.46 -27.65
N GLU A 128 -24.97 3.69 -27.14
CA GLU A 128 -23.81 4.55 -27.28
C GLU A 128 -22.96 4.49 -26.02
N ALA A 129 -21.71 4.07 -26.16
CA ALA A 129 -20.72 4.08 -25.09
C ALA A 129 -20.56 5.51 -24.57
N LEU A 130 -20.96 5.77 -23.35
CA LEU A 130 -20.76 7.05 -22.66
C LEU A 130 -19.29 7.16 -22.26
N HIS A 131 -18.40 7.53 -23.17
CA HIS A 131 -16.98 7.77 -22.88
C HIS A 131 -16.78 8.98 -21.97
N ARG A 132 -17.32 8.92 -20.76
CA ARG A 132 -17.22 10.02 -19.80
C ARG A 132 -16.00 9.84 -18.91
N TYR A 133 -15.17 10.87 -18.85
CA TYR A 133 -14.13 10.96 -17.84
C TYR A 133 -14.15 12.33 -17.17
N HIS A 134 -13.88 12.33 -15.86
CA HIS A 134 -13.74 13.52 -15.05
C HIS A 134 -12.38 13.46 -14.37
N THR A 135 -11.51 14.39 -14.74
CA THR A 135 -10.17 14.53 -14.17
C THR A 135 -9.79 15.99 -14.08
N GLN A 136 -9.12 16.37 -13.01
CA GLN A 136 -8.50 17.69 -12.86
C GLN A 136 -6.98 17.59 -13.07
N LYS A 137 -6.34 18.72 -13.39
CA LYS A 137 -4.88 18.79 -13.37
C LYS A 137 -4.40 18.53 -11.95
N THR A 138 -3.45 17.65 -11.78
CA THR A 138 -2.98 17.21 -10.44
C THR A 138 -2.41 18.34 -9.59
N LYS A 139 -1.88 19.42 -10.21
CA LYS A 139 -1.44 20.64 -9.51
C LYS A 139 -2.58 21.39 -8.79
N ASP A 140 -3.81 21.17 -9.21
CA ASP A 140 -5.00 21.85 -8.68
C ASP A 140 -5.70 21.02 -7.59
N ILE A 141 -5.23 19.80 -7.33
CA ILE A 141 -5.75 18.93 -6.27
C ILE A 141 -5.26 19.40 -4.91
N LYS A 142 -6.13 20.01 -4.14
CA LYS A 142 -5.84 20.53 -2.79
C LYS A 142 -6.57 19.79 -1.67
N THR A 143 -7.65 19.09 -2.01
CA THR A 143 -8.49 18.40 -1.03
C THR A 143 -7.92 17.02 -0.68
N PHE A 144 -8.01 16.66 0.60
CA PHE A 144 -7.71 15.32 1.08
C PHE A 144 -9.01 14.52 1.17
N ALA A 145 -9.05 13.36 0.53
CA ALA A 145 -10.16 12.42 0.65
C ALA A 145 -9.83 11.39 1.74
N PRO A 146 -10.50 11.42 2.92
CA PRO A 146 -10.27 10.46 3.97
C PRO A 146 -10.59 9.03 3.51
N SER A 147 -9.81 8.07 3.97
CA SER A 147 -10.15 6.65 3.79
C SER A 147 -9.54 5.78 4.89
N CYS A 148 -10.32 4.82 5.36
CA CYS A 148 -9.90 3.77 6.25
C CYS A 148 -10.54 2.46 5.79
N SER A 149 -9.75 1.42 5.60
CA SER A 149 -10.31 0.11 5.23
C SER A 149 -11.00 -0.51 6.42
N ARG A 150 -12.15 -1.15 6.19
CA ARG A 150 -13.00 -1.76 7.23
C ARG A 150 -13.56 -3.10 6.74
N GLY A 151 -13.86 -3.99 7.68
CA GLY A 151 -14.78 -5.12 7.49
C GLY A 151 -14.20 -6.41 6.91
N ASN A 152 -13.41 -6.40 5.87
CA ASN A 152 -13.00 -7.63 5.17
C ASN A 152 -11.56 -8.10 5.46
N ARG A 153 -10.85 -7.40 6.33
CA ARG A 153 -9.47 -7.74 6.72
C ARG A 153 -9.26 -7.47 8.20
N THR A 154 -8.43 -8.26 8.82
CA THR A 154 -8.01 -8.12 10.22
C THR A 154 -7.26 -6.81 10.47
N ARG A 155 -6.47 -6.34 9.49
CA ARG A 155 -5.72 -5.09 9.59
C ARG A 155 -6.42 -3.96 8.86
N TYR A 156 -6.60 -2.83 9.57
CA TYR A 156 -7.15 -1.60 9.02
C TYR A 156 -6.04 -0.78 8.34
N PHE A 157 -6.31 -0.20 7.19
CA PHE A 157 -5.40 0.71 6.50
C PHE A 157 -5.95 2.13 6.61
N LEU A 158 -5.33 2.94 7.46
CA LEU A 158 -5.70 4.35 7.68
C LEU A 158 -4.86 5.24 6.76
N LYS A 159 -5.50 5.95 5.85
CA LYS A 159 -4.86 6.92 4.97
C LYS A 159 -4.56 8.19 5.76
N VAL A 160 -3.28 8.46 5.99
CA VAL A 160 -2.82 9.64 6.73
C VAL A 160 -2.27 10.74 5.82
N GLN A 161 -1.89 10.40 4.58
CA GLN A 161 -1.28 11.34 3.64
C GLN A 161 -1.56 10.89 2.19
N ASP A 162 -1.59 11.85 1.24
CA ASP A 162 -1.71 11.58 -0.20
C ASP A 162 -0.87 12.59 -1.01
N GLY A 163 -0.47 12.19 -2.23
CA GLY A 163 0.42 12.99 -3.09
C GLY A 163 1.89 12.92 -2.64
N CYS A 164 2.79 13.61 -3.35
CA CYS A 164 4.22 13.61 -3.03
C CYS A 164 4.93 14.82 -3.63
N ASN A 165 5.84 15.44 -2.86
CA ASN A 165 6.62 16.62 -3.25
C ASN A 165 8.06 16.28 -3.70
N TYR A 166 8.41 14.98 -3.83
CA TYR A 166 9.80 14.59 -4.13
C TYR A 166 10.17 14.69 -5.60
N PHE A 167 9.26 14.42 -6.51
CA PHE A 167 9.53 14.44 -7.96
C PHE A 167 10.78 13.63 -8.33
N CYS A 168 10.96 12.44 -7.77
CA CYS A 168 12.05 11.53 -8.16
C CYS A 168 12.03 11.32 -9.68
N THR A 169 13.21 11.24 -10.31
CA THR A 169 13.34 11.26 -11.79
C THR A 169 12.57 10.15 -12.50
N TYR A 170 12.30 9.05 -11.85
CA TYR A 170 11.62 7.86 -12.38
C TYR A 170 10.12 7.80 -12.04
N CYS A 171 9.64 8.68 -11.15
CA CYS A 171 8.34 8.50 -10.49
C CYS A 171 7.22 9.26 -11.22
N THR A 172 6.08 8.59 -11.41
CA THR A 172 4.86 9.19 -11.99
C THR A 172 3.82 9.58 -10.94
N ILE A 173 4.06 9.31 -9.67
CA ILE A 173 3.08 9.53 -8.59
C ILE A 173 2.69 11.00 -8.42
N PRO A 174 3.60 12.00 -8.46
CA PRO A 174 3.20 13.40 -8.38
C PRO A 174 2.24 13.80 -9.52
N TYR A 175 2.39 13.19 -10.70
CA TYR A 175 1.52 13.42 -11.85
C TYR A 175 0.18 12.68 -11.77
N ALA A 176 0.11 11.61 -10.95
CA ALA A 176 -1.11 10.83 -10.74
C ALA A 176 -1.91 11.30 -9.52
N ARG A 177 -1.24 11.77 -8.47
CA ARG A 177 -1.86 12.07 -7.18
C ARG A 177 -1.69 13.51 -6.72
N GLY A 178 -0.85 14.30 -7.41
CA GLY A 178 -0.58 15.70 -7.06
C GLY A 178 0.39 15.87 -5.91
N PHE A 179 0.40 17.08 -5.34
CA PHE A 179 1.26 17.44 -4.21
C PHE A 179 0.84 16.78 -2.91
N SER A 180 1.78 16.71 -1.97
CA SER A 180 1.56 16.17 -0.64
C SER A 180 0.47 16.95 0.10
N ARG A 181 -0.44 16.22 0.74
CA ARG A 181 -1.53 16.76 1.56
C ARG A 181 -1.97 15.74 2.59
N ASN A 182 -2.49 16.25 3.70
CA ASN A 182 -2.91 15.44 4.85
C ASN A 182 -4.13 16.08 5.55
N PRO A 183 -4.91 15.32 6.30
CA PRO A 183 -5.92 15.85 7.20
C PRO A 183 -5.29 16.24 8.55
N SER A 184 -6.06 16.83 9.45
CA SER A 184 -5.59 17.13 10.81
C SER A 184 -5.40 15.83 11.63
N ILE A 185 -4.54 15.90 12.64
CA ILE A 185 -4.35 14.83 13.63
C ILE A 185 -5.68 14.45 14.28
N ALA A 186 -6.50 15.44 14.67
CA ALA A 186 -7.80 15.19 15.30
C ALA A 186 -8.71 14.31 14.44
N SER A 187 -8.78 14.57 13.14
CA SER A 187 -9.58 13.77 12.21
C SER A 187 -9.06 12.33 12.05
N LEU A 188 -7.75 12.12 12.17
CA LEU A 188 -7.15 10.77 12.09
C LEU A 188 -7.35 9.99 13.38
N VAL A 189 -7.30 10.67 14.53
CA VAL A 189 -7.62 10.08 15.84
C VAL A 189 -9.07 9.60 15.85
N GLU A 190 -10.02 10.43 15.42
CA GLU A 190 -11.43 10.06 15.32
C GLU A 190 -11.64 8.79 14.45
N GLN A 191 -10.96 8.70 13.29
CA GLN A 191 -11.03 7.52 12.44
C GLN A 191 -10.41 6.27 13.11
N ALA A 192 -9.36 6.44 13.92
CA ALA A 192 -8.76 5.34 14.67
C ALA A 192 -9.65 4.88 15.82
N GLU A 193 -10.35 5.81 16.51
CA GLU A 193 -11.35 5.50 17.53
C GLU A 193 -12.55 4.73 16.95
N GLN A 194 -13.02 5.14 15.78
CA GLN A 194 -14.06 4.42 15.04
C GLN A 194 -13.60 2.99 14.69
N ALA A 195 -12.37 2.82 14.21
CA ALA A 195 -11.81 1.51 13.92
C ALA A 195 -11.72 0.63 15.19
N ALA A 196 -11.36 1.23 16.34
CA ALA A 196 -11.33 0.55 17.63
C ALA A 196 -12.74 0.10 18.07
N ALA A 197 -13.74 0.97 17.93
CA ALA A 197 -15.13 0.68 18.26
C ALA A 197 -15.70 -0.48 17.40
N GLU A 198 -15.23 -0.65 16.18
CA GLU A 198 -15.57 -1.76 15.29
C GLU A 198 -14.79 -3.06 15.61
N GLY A 199 -13.95 -3.07 16.65
CA GLY A 199 -13.16 -4.23 17.07
C GLY A 199 -11.81 -4.37 16.35
N GLY A 200 -11.38 -3.36 15.59
CA GLY A 200 -10.06 -3.31 14.97
C GLY A 200 -8.94 -3.36 16.02
N LYS A 201 -7.93 -4.20 15.80
CA LYS A 201 -6.80 -4.37 16.72
C LYS A 201 -5.49 -3.85 16.17
N GLU A 202 -5.33 -3.86 14.87
CA GLU A 202 -4.14 -3.35 14.20
C GLU A 202 -4.50 -2.35 13.09
N ILE A 203 -3.86 -1.17 13.12
CA ILE A 203 -3.95 -0.14 12.09
C ILE A 203 -2.58 0.03 11.42
N VAL A 204 -2.56 0.00 10.10
CA VAL A 204 -1.40 0.34 9.28
C VAL A 204 -1.60 1.75 8.74
N LEU A 205 -0.74 2.69 9.16
CA LEU A 205 -0.72 4.04 8.61
C LEU A 205 -0.25 3.96 7.16
N THR A 206 -1.02 4.51 6.25
CA THR A 206 -0.74 4.41 4.82
C THR A 206 -0.82 5.76 4.12
N GLY A 207 -0.01 5.93 3.11
CA GLY A 207 0.07 7.12 2.27
C GLY A 207 0.98 6.88 1.08
N VAL A 208 1.30 7.93 0.37
CA VAL A 208 2.28 7.94 -0.71
C VAL A 208 3.69 8.18 -0.15
N ASN A 209 3.83 9.24 0.63
CA ASN A 209 5.04 9.61 1.38
C ASN A 209 4.60 10.10 2.76
N ILE A 210 4.40 9.18 3.68
CA ILE A 210 3.78 9.50 4.98
C ILE A 210 4.62 10.45 5.83
N GLY A 211 5.93 10.52 5.59
CA GLY A 211 6.81 11.48 6.26
C GLY A 211 6.55 12.95 5.89
N ASP A 212 5.95 13.20 4.71
CA ASP A 212 5.48 14.54 4.30
C ASP A 212 4.19 14.98 5.05
N PHE A 213 3.76 14.24 6.07
CA PHE A 213 2.61 14.64 6.89
C PHE A 213 2.86 15.99 7.55
N GLY A 214 1.87 16.89 7.46
CA GLY A 214 1.95 18.25 7.98
C GLY A 214 2.07 19.34 6.92
N GLU A 215 2.36 18.99 5.66
CA GLU A 215 2.49 19.94 4.55
C GLU A 215 1.27 20.88 4.41
N THR A 216 0.08 20.45 4.77
CA THR A 216 -1.15 21.25 4.69
C THR A 216 -1.70 21.71 6.04
N THR A 217 -1.20 21.19 7.17
CA THR A 217 -1.73 21.45 8.50
C THR A 217 -0.71 22.05 9.49
N ASN A 218 0.56 22.11 9.11
CA ASN A 218 1.67 22.49 10.01
C ASN A 218 1.82 21.58 11.25
N GLU A 219 1.27 20.37 11.21
CA GLU A 219 1.43 19.36 12.25
C GLU A 219 2.62 18.48 11.92
N ARG A 220 3.20 17.76 12.89
CA ARG A 220 4.32 16.85 12.66
C ARG A 220 3.86 15.40 12.67
N PHE A 221 4.49 14.55 11.85
CA PHE A 221 4.16 13.12 11.81
C PHE A 221 4.39 12.44 13.17
N VAL A 222 5.42 12.83 13.92
CA VAL A 222 5.67 12.31 15.27
C VAL A 222 4.55 12.67 16.25
N ASP A 223 3.92 13.84 16.10
CA ASP A 223 2.79 14.25 16.95
C ASP A 223 1.53 13.45 16.61
N LEU A 224 1.32 13.10 15.33
CA LEU A 224 0.29 12.13 14.93
C LEU A 224 0.53 10.78 15.61
N VAL A 225 1.76 10.26 15.56
CA VAL A 225 2.13 8.98 16.18
C VAL A 225 1.84 9.01 17.68
N LYS A 226 2.24 10.10 18.39
CA LYS A 226 1.97 10.29 19.82
C LYS A 226 0.46 10.37 20.13
N ALA A 227 -0.33 10.99 19.25
CA ALA A 227 -1.78 11.09 19.43
C ALA A 227 -2.46 9.74 19.23
N LEU A 228 -2.10 9.00 18.17
CA LEU A 228 -2.64 7.68 17.88
C LEU A 228 -2.27 6.64 18.95
N ASP A 229 -1.08 6.75 19.55
CA ASP A 229 -0.66 5.85 20.63
C ASP A 229 -1.56 5.91 21.86
N LYS A 230 -2.31 7.00 22.04
CA LYS A 230 -3.27 7.20 23.13
C LYS A 230 -4.65 6.60 22.84
N VAL A 231 -4.96 6.25 21.61
CA VAL A 231 -6.27 5.69 21.25
C VAL A 231 -6.44 4.32 21.90
N GLU A 232 -7.42 4.21 22.79
CA GLU A 232 -7.74 2.95 23.44
C GLU A 232 -8.40 1.96 22.45
N GLY A 233 -8.22 0.66 22.69
CA GLY A 233 -8.78 -0.39 21.82
C GLY A 233 -7.82 -0.84 20.72
N ILE A 234 -7.11 0.07 20.06
CA ILE A 234 -6.07 -0.32 19.10
C ILE A 234 -4.83 -0.83 19.86
N LYS A 235 -4.45 -2.06 19.55
CA LYS A 235 -3.31 -2.75 20.18
C LYS A 235 -2.02 -2.58 19.41
N ARG A 236 -2.11 -2.36 18.08
CA ARG A 236 -0.94 -2.28 17.21
C ARG A 236 -1.12 -1.22 16.13
N TYR A 237 -0.10 -0.37 15.98
CA TYR A 237 0.08 0.51 14.84
C TYR A 237 1.32 0.09 14.07
N ARG A 238 1.25 0.14 12.73
CA ARG A 238 2.41 -0.02 11.86
C ARG A 238 2.57 1.18 10.96
N ILE A 239 3.79 1.68 10.90
CA ILE A 239 4.20 2.71 9.96
C ILE A 239 4.47 2.02 8.62
N SER A 240 3.81 2.45 7.53
CA SER A 240 4.15 1.98 6.20
C SER A 240 5.44 2.65 5.70
N SER A 241 5.66 2.70 4.40
CA SER A 241 6.89 3.25 3.82
C SER A 241 7.10 4.73 4.23
N ILE A 242 8.25 5.04 4.83
CA ILE A 242 8.67 6.39 5.22
C ILE A 242 10.08 6.66 4.69
N GLU A 243 10.26 7.81 4.03
CA GLU A 243 11.55 8.19 3.45
C GLU A 243 12.62 8.40 4.53
N PRO A 244 13.89 8.01 4.28
CA PRO A 244 14.96 8.08 5.27
C PRO A 244 15.18 9.48 5.85
N ASP A 245 15.09 10.52 5.03
CA ASP A 245 15.27 11.92 5.42
C ASP A 245 14.06 12.51 6.17
N LEU A 246 12.92 11.85 6.13
CA LEU A 246 11.70 12.21 6.88
C LEU A 246 11.46 11.31 8.11
N LEU A 247 12.30 10.30 8.29
CA LEU A 247 12.28 9.44 9.47
C LEU A 247 13.14 10.07 10.59
N ASP A 248 12.53 10.95 11.36
CA ASP A 248 13.20 11.63 12.46
C ASP A 248 13.71 10.66 13.54
N ASP A 249 14.86 10.98 14.16
CA ASP A 249 15.41 10.18 15.26
C ASP A 249 14.45 10.18 16.46
N GLU A 250 13.78 11.32 16.74
CA GLU A 250 12.71 11.43 17.76
C GLU A 250 11.59 10.40 17.52
N LEU A 251 11.18 10.21 16.27
CA LEU A 251 10.15 9.22 15.91
C LEU A 251 10.62 7.78 16.20
N ILE A 252 11.86 7.46 15.85
CA ILE A 252 12.45 6.13 16.11
C ILE A 252 12.51 5.85 17.62
N GLU A 253 13.01 6.81 18.41
CA GLU A 253 13.12 6.71 19.86
C GLU A 253 11.74 6.62 20.53
N TYR A 254 10.75 7.37 20.04
CA TYR A 254 9.38 7.27 20.53
C TYR A 254 8.77 5.89 20.25
N CYS A 255 8.92 5.36 19.04
CA CYS A 255 8.41 4.02 18.69
C CYS A 255 9.00 2.93 19.57
N ALA A 256 10.27 3.06 20.00
CA ALA A 256 10.92 2.11 20.89
C ALA A 256 10.28 2.04 22.28
N GLN A 257 9.63 3.12 22.74
CA GLN A 257 8.98 3.22 24.05
C GLN A 257 7.45 3.15 23.96
N SER A 258 6.89 3.15 22.76
CA SER A 258 5.46 3.18 22.53
C SER A 258 4.79 1.86 22.96
N ARG A 259 3.56 1.99 23.50
CA ARG A 259 2.76 0.83 23.84
C ARG A 259 2.22 0.09 22.61
N ALA A 260 1.95 0.81 21.52
CA ALA A 260 1.20 0.28 20.38
C ALA A 260 1.91 0.39 19.03
N PHE A 261 2.93 1.24 18.85
CA PHE A 261 3.73 1.27 17.63
C PHE A 261 4.68 0.08 17.59
N MET A 262 4.51 -0.75 16.57
CA MET A 262 5.22 -2.03 16.47
C MET A 262 6.66 -1.84 15.98
N PRO A 263 7.63 -2.67 16.43
CA PRO A 263 9.02 -2.67 15.97
C PRO A 263 9.11 -3.21 14.55
N HIS A 264 8.59 -2.43 13.61
CA HIS A 264 8.53 -2.74 12.20
C HIS A 264 8.63 -1.45 11.39
N PHE A 265 9.65 -1.35 10.54
CA PHE A 265 9.89 -0.22 9.66
C PHE A 265 9.97 -0.68 8.21
N HIS A 266 9.44 0.14 7.31
CA HIS A 266 9.60 -0.03 5.88
C HIS A 266 10.22 1.26 5.34
N ILE A 267 11.48 1.18 4.86
CA ILE A 267 12.29 2.35 4.52
C ILE A 267 12.80 2.19 3.08
N PRO A 268 12.39 3.05 2.14
CA PRO A 268 12.83 2.95 0.75
C PRO A 268 14.26 3.46 0.59
N LEU A 269 15.22 2.56 0.32
CA LEU A 269 16.59 2.91 -0.05
C LEU A 269 16.72 3.27 -1.52
N GLN A 270 16.04 2.55 -2.38
CA GLN A 270 16.11 2.55 -3.84
C GLN A 270 17.44 2.12 -4.43
N SER A 271 18.59 2.64 -3.96
CA SER A 271 19.95 2.22 -4.37
C SER A 271 20.95 2.44 -3.22
N GLY A 272 21.92 1.56 -3.10
CA GLY A 272 23.05 1.71 -2.17
C GLY A 272 24.26 2.42 -2.80
N SER A 273 24.08 3.13 -3.90
CA SER A 273 25.08 3.99 -4.52
C SER A 273 24.64 5.45 -4.51
N ASP A 274 25.41 6.32 -3.85
CA ASP A 274 25.12 7.76 -3.78
C ASP A 274 25.04 8.40 -5.17
N LYS A 275 25.80 7.88 -6.12
CA LYS A 275 25.75 8.37 -7.50
C LYS A 275 24.39 8.06 -8.15
N VAL A 276 23.85 6.86 -7.93
CA VAL A 276 22.52 6.48 -8.43
C VAL A 276 21.43 7.25 -7.68
N LEU A 277 21.53 7.40 -6.36
CA LEU A 277 20.59 8.21 -5.56
C LEU A 277 20.50 9.66 -6.06
N ARG A 278 21.62 10.28 -6.40
CA ARG A 278 21.63 11.63 -7.02
C ARG A 278 20.97 11.63 -8.39
N LEU A 279 21.19 10.62 -9.23
CA LEU A 279 20.50 10.48 -10.52
C LEU A 279 18.98 10.31 -10.36
N MET A 280 18.55 9.66 -9.27
CA MET A 280 17.15 9.50 -8.91
C MET A 280 16.51 10.76 -8.29
N HIS A 281 17.28 11.81 -7.98
CA HIS A 281 16.87 12.96 -7.18
C HIS A 281 16.39 12.59 -5.79
N ARG A 282 17.09 11.62 -5.13
CA ARG A 282 16.81 11.30 -3.73
C ARG A 282 17.39 12.39 -2.83
N ARG A 283 16.71 12.65 -1.69
CA ARG A 283 17.08 13.71 -0.73
C ARG A 283 17.96 13.19 0.42
N TYR A 284 18.46 11.99 0.30
CA TYR A 284 19.34 11.33 1.27
C TYR A 284 20.46 10.61 0.53
N ASP A 285 21.48 10.22 1.29
CA ASP A 285 22.59 9.40 0.87
C ASP A 285 22.66 8.08 1.66
N THR A 286 23.62 7.24 1.33
CA THR A 286 23.85 5.97 2.01
C THR A 286 24.24 6.14 3.46
N ALA A 287 24.94 7.21 3.82
CA ALA A 287 25.37 7.51 5.20
C ALA A 287 24.15 7.79 6.10
N LEU A 288 23.22 8.65 5.67
CA LEU A 288 21.98 8.90 6.39
C LEU A 288 21.15 7.63 6.54
N PHE A 289 21.03 6.83 5.46
CA PHE A 289 20.28 5.58 5.51
C PHE A 289 20.88 4.62 6.55
N ALA A 290 22.19 4.41 6.52
CA ALA A 290 22.91 3.56 7.49
C ALA A 290 22.73 4.07 8.93
N HIS A 291 22.76 5.39 9.15
CA HIS A 291 22.49 5.99 10.46
C HIS A 291 21.11 5.57 10.98
N LYS A 292 20.05 5.68 10.15
CA LYS A 292 18.68 5.30 10.56
C LYS A 292 18.57 3.81 10.89
N ILE A 293 19.15 2.93 10.06
CA ILE A 293 19.16 1.49 10.35
C ILE A 293 19.88 1.20 11.68
N ASN A 294 21.05 1.78 11.89
CA ASN A 294 21.84 1.57 13.10
C ASN A 294 21.10 2.11 14.35
N LEU A 295 20.45 3.28 14.26
CA LEU A 295 19.66 3.83 15.36
C LEU A 295 18.46 2.91 15.71
N ILE A 296 17.70 2.46 14.69
CA ILE A 296 16.59 1.52 14.90
C ILE A 296 17.09 0.26 15.62
N LYS A 297 18.17 -0.34 15.13
CA LYS A 297 18.72 -1.58 15.73
C LYS A 297 19.31 -1.37 17.11
N LYS A 298 19.84 -0.18 17.39
CA LYS A 298 20.34 0.19 18.74
C LYS A 298 19.21 0.25 19.76
N VAL A 299 18.07 0.87 19.41
CA VAL A 299 16.96 1.08 20.38
C VAL A 299 15.91 -0.03 20.31
N MET A 300 15.81 -0.76 19.20
CA MET A 300 14.90 -1.88 18.94
C MET A 300 15.65 -3.02 18.23
N PRO A 301 16.48 -3.83 18.91
CA PRO A 301 17.32 -4.87 18.27
C PRO A 301 16.51 -5.90 17.46
N ASP A 302 15.27 -6.15 17.88
CA ASP A 302 14.36 -7.12 17.27
C ASP A 302 13.40 -6.50 16.24
N ALA A 303 13.63 -5.25 15.84
CA ALA A 303 12.82 -4.60 14.83
C ALA A 303 12.99 -5.27 13.45
N PHE A 304 11.87 -5.52 12.80
CA PHE A 304 11.85 -5.89 11.37
C PHE A 304 12.08 -4.65 10.52
N ILE A 305 13.06 -4.69 9.62
CA ILE A 305 13.32 -3.60 8.68
C ILE A 305 13.20 -4.12 7.26
N GLY A 306 12.14 -3.70 6.56
CA GLY A 306 11.94 -3.91 5.12
C GLY A 306 12.51 -2.74 4.32
N VAL A 307 13.16 -3.04 3.21
CA VAL A 307 13.86 -2.04 2.38
C VAL A 307 13.44 -2.18 0.92
N ASP A 308 12.94 -1.10 0.32
CA ASP A 308 12.68 -1.08 -1.12
C ASP A 308 13.97 -0.80 -1.88
N VAL A 309 14.24 -1.60 -2.91
CA VAL A 309 15.42 -1.47 -3.79
C VAL A 309 14.98 -1.59 -5.25
N MET A 310 15.44 -0.65 -6.05
CA MET A 310 15.18 -0.65 -7.49
C MET A 310 16.45 -1.03 -8.24
N VAL A 311 16.36 -1.99 -9.14
CA VAL A 311 17.50 -2.44 -9.96
C VAL A 311 17.33 -2.06 -11.42
N GLY A 312 18.44 -1.74 -12.07
CA GLY A 312 18.46 -1.47 -13.50
C GLY A 312 17.92 -0.11 -13.87
N THR A 313 18.01 0.88 -12.98
CA THR A 313 17.70 2.27 -13.30
C THR A 313 18.66 2.82 -14.33
N ARG A 314 18.22 3.81 -15.10
CA ARG A 314 19.13 4.47 -16.03
C ARG A 314 20.33 5.07 -15.29
N GLY A 315 21.52 4.87 -15.82
CA GLY A 315 22.77 5.29 -15.19
C GLY A 315 23.35 4.31 -14.16
N GLU A 316 22.66 3.23 -13.80
CA GLU A 316 23.17 2.20 -12.88
C GLU A 316 24.14 1.25 -13.63
N LYS A 317 25.39 1.66 -13.78
CA LYS A 317 26.45 0.83 -14.33
C LYS A 317 26.74 -0.37 -13.43
N PRO A 318 27.45 -1.44 -13.94
CA PRO A 318 27.74 -2.63 -13.14
C PRO A 318 28.42 -2.33 -11.81
N GLU A 319 29.41 -1.43 -11.80
CA GLU A 319 30.15 -1.05 -10.58
C GLU A 319 29.22 -0.40 -9.53
N LEU A 320 28.22 0.40 -9.95
CA LEU A 320 27.27 1.05 -9.05
C LEU A 320 26.24 0.06 -8.50
N PHE A 321 25.92 -1.00 -9.23
CA PHE A 321 25.14 -2.10 -8.70
C PHE A 321 25.92 -2.88 -7.64
N GLU A 322 27.23 -3.13 -7.84
CA GLU A 322 28.07 -3.78 -6.83
C GLU A 322 28.20 -2.93 -5.56
N GLU A 323 28.27 -1.58 -5.67
CA GLU A 323 28.16 -0.68 -4.51
C GLU A 323 26.86 -0.96 -3.74
N THR A 324 25.72 -1.00 -4.45
CA THR A 324 24.39 -1.28 -3.85
C THR A 324 24.35 -2.65 -3.18
N TYR A 325 24.88 -3.69 -3.85
CA TYR A 325 24.90 -5.04 -3.32
C TYR A 325 25.71 -5.12 -2.01
N ASN A 326 26.94 -4.59 -2.02
CA ASN A 326 27.82 -4.61 -0.86
C ASN A 326 27.28 -3.78 0.29
N PHE A 327 26.68 -2.62 0.00
CA PHE A 327 26.03 -1.78 1.01
C PHE A 327 24.87 -2.51 1.70
N LEU A 328 23.96 -3.12 0.94
CA LEU A 328 22.84 -3.88 1.49
C LEU A 328 23.30 -5.11 2.29
N GLN A 329 24.38 -5.75 1.85
CA GLN A 329 24.95 -6.89 2.58
C GLN A 329 25.48 -6.48 3.95
N SER A 330 26.07 -5.28 4.08
CA SER A 330 26.66 -4.78 5.32
C SER A 330 25.62 -4.32 6.36
N LEU A 331 24.36 -4.09 5.95
CA LEU A 331 23.31 -3.58 6.84
C LEU A 331 22.54 -4.69 7.55
N ASP A 332 22.17 -4.47 8.81
CA ASP A 332 21.25 -5.33 9.55
C ASP A 332 19.79 -5.00 9.19
N VAL A 333 19.40 -5.33 7.96
CA VAL A 333 18.03 -5.24 7.47
C VAL A 333 17.44 -6.64 7.31
N THR A 334 16.12 -6.77 7.39
CA THR A 334 15.45 -8.06 7.44
C THR A 334 15.02 -8.55 6.07
N GLN A 335 14.45 -7.68 5.24
CA GLN A 335 13.87 -8.05 3.97
C GLN A 335 14.11 -6.98 2.91
N LEU A 336 14.37 -7.40 1.68
CA LEU A 336 14.46 -6.50 0.53
C LEU A 336 13.23 -6.70 -0.37
N HIS A 337 12.57 -5.61 -0.70
CA HIS A 337 11.57 -5.57 -1.76
C HIS A 337 12.23 -5.08 -3.04
N VAL A 338 12.52 -6.00 -3.94
CA VAL A 338 13.30 -5.73 -5.14
C VAL A 338 12.39 -5.46 -6.33
N PHE A 339 12.56 -4.30 -6.94
CA PHE A 339 11.78 -3.85 -8.09
C PHE A 339 12.69 -3.65 -9.31
N PRO A 340 12.48 -4.37 -10.43
CA PRO A 340 13.13 -4.01 -11.70
C PRO A 340 12.57 -2.67 -12.17
N TYR A 341 13.46 -1.76 -12.56
CA TYR A 341 13.08 -0.46 -13.11
C TYR A 341 12.25 -0.61 -14.38
N SER A 342 11.12 0.08 -14.42
CA SER A 342 10.23 0.17 -15.57
C SER A 342 10.23 1.61 -16.10
N GLU A 343 10.59 1.80 -17.36
CA GLU A 343 10.56 3.11 -17.99
C GLU A 343 9.14 3.66 -18.07
N ARG A 344 9.00 4.96 -17.81
CA ARG A 344 7.69 5.63 -17.86
C ARG A 344 7.78 6.86 -18.76
N PRO A 345 6.89 6.98 -19.74
CA PRO A 345 6.82 8.16 -20.59
C PRO A 345 6.68 9.44 -19.77
N GLY A 346 7.40 10.48 -20.16
CA GLY A 346 7.35 11.80 -19.51
C GLY A 346 8.23 11.92 -18.25
N THR A 347 8.89 10.85 -17.79
CA THR A 347 9.79 10.92 -16.64
C THR A 347 11.16 11.46 -17.02
N MET A 348 11.80 12.17 -16.09
CA MET A 348 13.15 12.72 -16.29
C MET A 348 14.23 11.65 -16.42
N ALA A 349 13.99 10.46 -15.83
CA ALA A 349 14.91 9.33 -15.91
C ALA A 349 15.23 8.94 -17.37
N LEU A 350 14.31 9.12 -18.30
CA LEU A 350 14.53 8.81 -19.72
C LEU A 350 15.65 9.64 -20.38
N LYS A 351 16.01 10.77 -19.79
CA LYS A 351 17.12 11.63 -20.25
C LYS A 351 18.50 11.16 -19.74
N ILE A 352 18.52 10.25 -18.78
CA ILE A 352 19.78 9.73 -18.25
C ILE A 352 20.33 8.72 -19.26
N PRO A 353 21.59 8.90 -19.72
CA PRO A 353 22.23 7.93 -20.62
C PRO A 353 22.44 6.59 -19.87
N TYR A 354 22.94 5.61 -20.50
CA TYR A 354 23.17 4.26 -20.00
C TYR A 354 21.91 3.54 -19.56
N VAL A 355 21.48 2.65 -20.43
CA VAL A 355 20.30 1.79 -20.21
C VAL A 355 20.78 0.41 -19.81
N VAL A 356 20.21 -0.12 -18.73
CA VAL A 356 20.48 -1.48 -18.27
C VAL A 356 19.61 -2.46 -19.06
N SER A 357 20.22 -3.53 -19.58
CA SER A 357 19.48 -4.56 -20.31
C SER A 357 18.49 -5.31 -19.41
N ASP A 358 17.42 -5.88 -19.98
CA ASP A 358 16.46 -6.67 -19.21
C ASP A 358 17.09 -7.96 -18.65
N GLY A 359 18.10 -8.51 -19.34
CA GLY A 359 18.90 -9.62 -18.84
C GLY A 359 19.65 -9.25 -17.55
N ASP A 360 20.33 -8.10 -17.55
CA ASP A 360 21.04 -7.60 -16.36
C ASP A 360 20.07 -7.28 -15.22
N LYS A 361 18.94 -6.62 -15.51
CA LYS A 361 17.90 -6.37 -14.50
C LYS A 361 17.43 -7.67 -13.84
N LYS A 362 17.19 -8.71 -14.63
CA LYS A 362 16.77 -10.02 -14.12
C LYS A 362 17.85 -10.65 -13.23
N GLN A 363 19.12 -10.60 -13.66
CA GLN A 363 20.23 -11.13 -12.89
C GLN A 363 20.44 -10.38 -11.58
N ARG A 364 20.41 -9.03 -11.61
CA ARG A 364 20.53 -8.16 -10.42
C ARG A 364 19.38 -8.42 -9.44
N SER A 365 18.14 -8.49 -9.96
CA SER A 365 16.96 -8.81 -9.14
C SER A 365 17.13 -10.16 -8.43
N LYS A 366 17.56 -11.20 -9.14
CA LYS A 366 17.79 -12.52 -8.56
C LYS A 366 18.80 -12.46 -7.41
N ARG A 367 19.94 -11.81 -7.60
CA ARG A 367 21.00 -11.70 -6.56
C ARG A 367 20.48 -11.01 -5.30
N LEU A 368 19.66 -9.95 -5.44
CA LEU A 368 19.09 -9.24 -4.28
C LEU A 368 17.94 -10.01 -3.63
N LEU A 369 17.16 -10.77 -4.39
CA LEU A 369 16.13 -11.65 -3.84
C LEU A 369 16.74 -12.79 -3.03
N ASP A 370 17.81 -13.44 -3.56
CA ASP A 370 18.57 -14.48 -2.85
C ASP A 370 19.15 -13.90 -1.52
N MET A 371 19.65 -12.66 -1.53
CA MET A 371 20.10 -11.96 -0.31
C MET A 371 18.92 -11.70 0.66
N SER A 372 17.79 -11.26 0.15
CA SER A 372 16.58 -11.00 0.94
C SER A 372 16.12 -12.26 1.67
N ASP A 373 16.05 -13.39 0.96
CA ASP A 373 15.65 -14.67 1.54
C ASP A 373 16.59 -15.08 2.67
N ASN A 374 17.90 -14.99 2.45
CA ASN A 374 18.91 -15.31 3.47
C ASN A 374 18.77 -14.41 4.71
N LYS A 375 18.59 -13.09 4.53
CA LYS A 375 18.41 -12.15 5.65
C LYS A 375 17.10 -12.42 6.41
N THR A 376 16.02 -12.70 5.69
CA THR A 376 14.71 -13.01 6.28
C THR A 376 14.78 -14.31 7.10
N HIS A 377 15.40 -15.35 6.56
CA HIS A 377 15.56 -16.62 7.28
C HIS A 377 16.41 -16.43 8.54
N ALA A 378 17.57 -15.78 8.43
CA ALA A 378 18.44 -15.50 9.57
C ALA A 378 17.72 -14.67 10.66
N PHE A 379 16.85 -13.72 10.27
CA PHE A 379 16.03 -12.99 11.21
C PHE A 379 15.02 -13.89 11.90
N TYR A 380 14.29 -14.73 11.17
CA TYR A 380 13.28 -15.64 11.73
C TYR A 380 13.87 -16.68 12.65
N GLU A 381 15.03 -17.27 12.30
CA GLU A 381 15.75 -18.27 13.09
C GLU A 381 16.04 -17.80 14.53
N ARG A 382 16.29 -16.49 14.73
CA ARG A 382 16.52 -15.91 16.05
C ARG A 382 15.35 -16.09 17.03
N PHE A 383 14.16 -16.33 16.52
CA PHE A 383 12.93 -16.38 17.31
C PHE A 383 12.33 -17.78 17.45
N ILE A 384 12.92 -18.80 16.81
CA ILE A 384 12.48 -20.18 16.96
C ILE A 384 12.60 -20.59 18.44
N GLY A 385 11.54 -21.18 18.97
CA GLY A 385 11.45 -21.60 20.36
C GLY A 385 10.95 -20.51 21.32
N ASN A 386 10.88 -19.25 20.90
CA ASN A 386 10.40 -18.15 21.75
C ASN A 386 8.86 -18.09 21.76
N GLU A 387 8.30 -17.54 22.83
CA GLU A 387 6.89 -17.16 22.87
C GLU A 387 6.69 -15.82 22.15
N ALA A 388 5.61 -15.71 21.39
CA ALA A 388 5.22 -14.48 20.71
C ALA A 388 3.70 -14.31 20.71
N GLU A 389 3.26 -13.06 20.75
CA GLU A 389 1.87 -12.69 20.53
C GLU A 389 1.65 -12.49 19.03
N VAL A 390 0.72 -13.25 18.45
CA VAL A 390 0.39 -13.24 17.02
C VAL A 390 -1.03 -12.72 16.83
N LEU A 391 -1.22 -11.76 15.92
CA LEU A 391 -2.53 -11.40 15.42
C LEU A 391 -2.84 -12.28 14.21
N PHE A 392 -3.79 -13.19 14.37
CA PHE A 392 -4.21 -14.08 13.28
C PHE A 392 -5.22 -13.41 12.35
N GLU A 393 -5.10 -13.73 11.06
CA GLU A 393 -5.94 -13.22 9.98
C GLU A 393 -6.89 -14.32 9.49
N LYS A 394 -8.08 -13.93 9.04
CA LYS A 394 -9.09 -14.85 8.50
C LYS A 394 -8.49 -15.75 7.41
N ALA A 395 -8.67 -17.04 7.55
CA ALA A 395 -8.29 -18.03 6.55
C ALA A 395 -9.47 -18.43 5.67
N ALA A 396 -9.21 -18.77 4.40
CA ALA A 396 -10.21 -19.47 3.61
C ALA A 396 -10.42 -20.90 4.16
N ARG A 397 -11.62 -21.42 4.05
CA ARG A 397 -11.98 -22.75 4.56
C ARG A 397 -11.02 -23.82 4.04
N GLY A 398 -10.47 -24.61 4.97
CA GLY A 398 -9.52 -25.69 4.65
C GLY A 398 -8.11 -25.21 4.29
N ARG A 399 -7.79 -23.93 4.46
CA ARG A 399 -6.45 -23.39 4.27
C ARG A 399 -5.76 -23.13 5.61
N ALA A 400 -4.43 -23.11 5.59
CA ALA A 400 -3.65 -22.69 6.74
C ALA A 400 -3.99 -21.24 7.13
N MET A 401 -4.09 -21.00 8.45
CA MET A 401 -4.28 -19.66 8.98
C MET A 401 -2.92 -19.00 9.17
N HIS A 402 -2.84 -17.73 8.87
CA HIS A 402 -1.63 -16.95 9.04
C HIS A 402 -1.86 -15.79 10.00
N GLY A 403 -0.79 -15.33 10.62
CA GLY A 403 -0.78 -14.14 11.45
C GLY A 403 0.59 -13.52 11.50
N PHE A 404 0.70 -12.40 12.22
CA PHE A 404 1.96 -11.68 12.36
C PHE A 404 2.26 -11.38 13.83
N THR A 405 3.53 -11.53 14.20
CA THR A 405 4.05 -11.09 15.50
C THR A 405 4.16 -9.57 15.56
N LYS A 406 4.52 -9.02 16.73
CA LYS A 406 4.81 -7.58 16.89
C LYS A 406 5.89 -7.11 15.91
N ASN A 407 6.97 -7.86 15.78
CA ASN A 407 8.10 -7.59 14.87
C ASN A 407 7.93 -8.24 13.49
N TYR A 408 6.70 -8.40 13.04
CA TYR A 408 6.31 -8.76 11.67
C TYR A 408 6.76 -10.14 11.17
N ILE A 409 7.14 -11.06 12.05
CA ILE A 409 7.36 -12.46 11.67
C ILE A 409 6.02 -13.06 11.25
N ARG A 410 5.98 -13.63 10.07
CA ARG A 410 4.82 -14.38 9.60
C ARG A 410 4.75 -15.73 10.28
N VAL A 411 3.59 -16.06 10.79
CA VAL A 411 3.34 -17.31 11.54
C VAL A 411 2.20 -18.06 10.88
N GLU A 412 2.32 -19.38 10.81
CA GLU A 412 1.36 -20.28 10.19
C GLU A 412 0.80 -21.28 11.18
N LEU A 413 -0.53 -21.42 11.20
CA LEU A 413 -1.24 -22.52 11.84
C LEU A 413 -1.75 -23.49 10.77
N PRO A 414 -1.57 -24.81 10.94
CA PRO A 414 -2.15 -25.80 10.05
C PRO A 414 -3.68 -25.66 9.98
N PRO A 415 -4.32 -26.10 8.89
CA PRO A 415 -5.77 -26.06 8.77
C PRO A 415 -6.47 -26.82 9.89
N SER A 416 -7.40 -26.14 10.59
CA SER A 416 -8.28 -26.75 11.60
C SER A 416 -9.64 -26.05 11.58
N PRO A 417 -10.76 -26.77 11.79
CA PRO A 417 -12.08 -26.15 11.95
C PRO A 417 -12.13 -25.15 13.10
N ASP A 418 -11.31 -25.35 14.14
CA ASP A 418 -11.28 -24.49 15.33
C ASP A 418 -10.54 -23.16 15.11
N ASN A 419 -9.83 -23.01 14.00
CA ASN A 419 -9.06 -21.80 13.73
C ASN A 419 -9.94 -20.56 13.51
N ASP A 420 -11.17 -20.71 13.03
CA ASP A 420 -12.06 -19.56 12.74
C ASP A 420 -12.28 -18.69 13.99
N ARG A 421 -12.24 -19.25 15.19
CA ARG A 421 -12.32 -18.50 16.47
C ARG A 421 -11.11 -17.60 16.73
N LEU A 422 -10.01 -17.82 16.03
CA LEU A 422 -8.76 -17.05 16.18
C LEU A 422 -8.69 -15.86 15.25
N ASP A 423 -9.65 -15.71 14.30
CA ASP A 423 -9.70 -14.55 13.42
C ASP A 423 -9.78 -13.24 14.23
N ASN A 424 -8.93 -12.29 13.88
CA ASN A 424 -8.78 -11.02 14.59
C ASN A 424 -8.47 -11.16 16.10
N GLN A 425 -7.86 -12.27 16.53
CA GLN A 425 -7.44 -12.47 17.90
C GLN A 425 -5.93 -12.35 18.06
N LEU A 426 -5.52 -11.73 19.16
CA LEU A 426 -4.13 -11.70 19.64
C LEU A 426 -3.91 -12.95 20.53
N VAL A 427 -3.11 -13.87 20.04
CA VAL A 427 -2.89 -15.17 20.68
C VAL A 427 -1.41 -15.35 20.98
N LYS A 428 -1.09 -15.77 22.19
CA LYS A 428 0.26 -16.19 22.55
C LYS A 428 0.52 -17.60 22.01
N VAL A 429 1.59 -17.75 21.27
CA VAL A 429 2.04 -19.01 20.69
C VAL A 429 3.53 -19.20 20.92
N LYS A 430 4.00 -20.44 20.94
CA LYS A 430 5.42 -20.74 20.80
C LYS A 430 5.76 -20.82 19.32
N LEU A 431 6.82 -20.13 18.89
CA LEU A 431 7.29 -20.16 17.52
C LEU A 431 8.08 -21.45 17.28
N GLY A 432 7.60 -22.28 16.37
CA GLY A 432 8.26 -23.51 15.95
C GLY A 432 9.18 -23.29 14.75
N ASP A 433 9.63 -24.38 14.14
CA ASP A 433 10.44 -24.35 12.93
C ASP A 433 9.70 -23.72 11.75
N PHE A 434 10.42 -23.47 10.65
CA PHE A 434 9.84 -23.03 9.40
C PHE A 434 8.73 -23.98 8.90
N ASN A 435 7.74 -23.40 8.23
CA ASN A 435 6.80 -24.16 7.42
C ASN A 435 7.52 -24.78 6.20
N HIS A 436 6.79 -25.58 5.40
CA HIS A 436 7.36 -26.35 4.31
C HIS A 436 8.09 -25.50 3.25
N ASP A 437 7.54 -24.36 2.91
CA ASP A 437 8.08 -23.42 1.89
C ASP A 437 9.01 -22.34 2.47
N LYS A 438 9.32 -22.42 3.76
CA LYS A 438 10.16 -21.49 4.52
C LYS A 438 9.70 -20.02 4.49
N THR A 439 8.41 -19.79 4.29
CA THR A 439 7.83 -18.43 4.24
C THR A 439 7.27 -17.96 5.56
N ALA A 440 7.13 -18.84 6.55
CA ALA A 440 6.58 -18.57 7.88
C ALA A 440 7.17 -19.50 8.93
N LEU A 441 7.08 -19.13 10.21
CA LEU A 441 7.29 -20.04 11.31
C LEU A 441 5.97 -20.72 11.69
N LYS A 442 6.02 -21.97 12.13
CA LYS A 442 4.84 -22.69 12.64
C LYS A 442 4.44 -22.15 14.01
N ALA A 443 3.13 -22.01 14.25
CA ALA A 443 2.61 -21.73 15.57
C ALA A 443 2.36 -23.04 16.33
N LEU A 444 2.86 -23.11 17.55
CA LEU A 444 2.56 -24.17 18.51
C LEU A 444 1.66 -23.54 19.59
N LEU A 445 0.37 -23.95 19.62
CA LEU A 445 -0.64 -23.47 20.56
C LEU A 445 -0.53 -24.21 21.90
#